data_9a4e4d9075aded1bc5720a28c78687a5
#
_entry.id   9a4e4d9075aded1bc5720a28c78687a5
#
_cell.length_a   1.000
_cell.length_b   1.000
_cell.length_c   1.000
_cell.angle_alpha   90.00
_cell.angle_beta   90.00
_cell.angle_gamma   90.00
#
_symmetry.space_group_name_H-M   'P 1'
#
loop_
_entity.id
_entity.type
_entity.pdbx_description
1 polymer ?
#
loop_
_entity_poly.entity_id
_entity_poly.type
_entity_poly.pdbx_seq_one_letter_code
_entity_poly.pdbx_strand_id
1 'polypeptide(L)'
;MFRDLMNKLKGGGGEDKASAPLYMLIDPLESEEYIPTWAPHFQKYDEVVGYSVLGHVFMRASEDHDYAVLHPFRKAAKSYGAFADTNAFEEQLLCDPGFAEYVLRPGHVAAVRKHVGPLGSEEVYIPTPYPFIGGSDAPDTYSKGKVWVFLEIVGQMQGLDK
;
A
#
# COMPACT_ATOMS: atom_id res chain seq x y z
N MET A 1 -0.79 -15.34 8.35
CA MET A 1 -1.17 -16.09 9.50
C MET A 1 -0.11 -16.21 10.52
N PHE A 2 0.88 -17.03 10.27
CA PHE A 2 1.99 -17.15 11.20
C PHE A 2 2.65 -15.79 11.44
N ARG A 3 2.79 -15.02 10.39
CA ARG A 3 3.42 -13.72 10.49
C ARG A 3 2.59 -12.74 11.32
N ASP A 4 1.28 -12.80 11.16
CA ASP A 4 0.40 -11.96 11.97
C ASP A 4 0.53 -12.30 13.44
N LEU A 5 0.66 -13.57 13.75
CA LEU A 5 0.85 -14.01 15.12
C LEU A 5 2.15 -13.48 15.69
N MET A 6 3.22 -13.55 14.91
CA MET A 6 4.50 -13.03 15.35
C MET A 6 4.46 -11.54 15.59
N ASN A 7 3.76 -10.80 14.72
CA ASN A 7 3.62 -9.37 14.91
C ASN A 7 2.85 -9.05 16.18
N LYS A 8 1.83 -9.82 16.48
CA LYS A 8 1.08 -9.63 17.71
C LYS A 8 1.95 -9.90 18.92
N LEU A 9 2.75 -10.93 18.87
CA LEU A 9 3.64 -11.24 19.97
C LEU A 9 4.67 -10.15 20.20
N LYS A 10 5.20 -9.60 19.13
CA LYS A 10 6.17 -8.52 19.23
C LYS A 10 5.54 -7.26 19.78
N GLY A 11 4.31 -6.99 19.38
CA GLY A 11 3.64 -5.79 19.81
C GLY A 11 3.03 -5.88 21.19
N GLY A 12 3.04 -7.08 21.78
CA GLY A 12 2.37 -7.30 23.05
C GLY A 12 3.08 -6.73 24.25
N GLY A 13 4.23 -6.15 24.05
CA GLY A 13 5.02 -5.65 25.16
C GLY A 13 4.76 -4.22 25.56
N GLY A 14 3.71 -3.63 25.03
CA GLY A 14 3.37 -2.26 25.42
C GLY A 14 3.86 -1.21 24.44
N GLU A 15 4.63 -1.60 23.47
CA GLU A 15 5.10 -0.69 22.43
C GLU A 15 4.21 -0.78 21.20
N ASP A 16 2.99 -1.06 21.43
CA ASP A 16 2.04 -1.32 20.36
C ASP A 16 1.87 -0.16 19.43
N LYS A 17 1.94 1.05 19.96
CA LYS A 17 1.80 2.20 19.10
C LYS A 17 2.98 2.32 18.16
N ALA A 18 4.13 1.86 18.58
CA ALA A 18 5.30 1.88 17.72
C ALA A 18 5.26 0.74 16.72
N SER A 19 4.43 -0.26 16.95
CA SER A 19 4.35 -1.41 16.07
C SER A 19 3.12 -1.38 15.16
N ALA A 20 2.51 -0.22 14.97
CA ALA A 20 1.41 -0.11 14.03
C ALA A 20 1.90 -0.55 12.65
N PRO A 21 1.13 -1.37 11.93
CA PRO A 21 1.58 -1.89 10.66
C PRO A 21 1.72 -0.80 9.61
N LEU A 22 2.67 -0.98 8.71
CA LEU A 22 2.90 -0.07 7.61
C LEU A 22 2.24 -0.56 6.33
N TYR A 23 1.77 -1.78 6.32
CA TYR A 23 1.13 -2.39 5.16
C TYR A 23 0.22 -3.52 5.62
N MET A 24 -0.65 -3.94 4.71
CA MET A 24 -1.53 -5.09 4.91
C MET A 24 -1.35 -6.04 3.76
N LEU A 25 -1.07 -7.29 4.05
CA LEU A 25 -1.07 -8.35 3.05
C LEU A 25 -2.42 -9.05 3.12
N ILE A 26 -2.96 -9.36 1.95
CA ILE A 26 -4.29 -9.95 1.83
C ILE A 26 -4.21 -11.19 0.95
N ASP A 27 -5.23 -12.02 1.01
CA ASP A 27 -5.35 -13.10 0.06
C ASP A 27 -5.46 -12.48 -1.33
N PRO A 28 -4.86 -13.10 -2.36
CA PRO A 28 -4.86 -12.48 -3.69
C PRO A 28 -6.26 -12.19 -4.19
N LEU A 29 -6.42 -10.97 -4.70
CA LEU A 29 -7.67 -10.50 -5.30
C LEU A 29 -7.41 -10.19 -6.76
N GLU A 30 -8.45 -10.31 -7.59
CA GLU A 30 -8.30 -10.00 -9.01
C GLU A 30 -8.20 -8.48 -9.20
N SER A 31 -7.17 -8.05 -9.91
CA SER A 31 -6.96 -6.62 -10.16
C SER A 31 -8.15 -6.00 -10.87
N GLU A 32 -8.74 -6.71 -11.83
CA GLU A 32 -9.89 -6.19 -12.57
C GLU A 32 -11.09 -5.91 -11.68
N GLU A 33 -11.20 -6.63 -10.59
CA GLU A 33 -12.34 -6.46 -9.69
C GLU A 33 -12.11 -5.34 -8.69
N TYR A 34 -10.91 -5.23 -8.16
CA TYR A 34 -10.64 -4.33 -7.04
C TYR A 34 -10.01 -3.01 -7.43
N ILE A 35 -9.27 -2.99 -8.54
CA ILE A 35 -8.71 -1.75 -9.07
C ILE A 35 -9.02 -1.66 -10.57
N PRO A 36 -10.30 -1.66 -10.93
CA PRO A 36 -10.70 -1.75 -12.35
C PRO A 36 -10.19 -0.60 -13.21
N THR A 37 -10.05 0.59 -12.64
CA THR A 37 -9.55 1.73 -13.41
C THR A 37 -8.06 1.56 -13.73
N TRP A 38 -7.33 0.86 -12.88
CA TRP A 38 -5.88 0.67 -13.04
C TRP A 38 -5.52 -0.58 -13.82
N ALA A 39 -6.31 -1.65 -13.67
CA ALA A 39 -5.97 -2.96 -14.20
C ALA A 39 -5.66 -2.94 -15.71
N PRO A 40 -6.41 -2.23 -16.56
CA PRO A 40 -6.09 -2.24 -18.00
C PRO A 40 -4.72 -1.65 -18.34
N HIS A 41 -4.20 -0.80 -17.45
CA HIS A 41 -2.91 -0.14 -17.69
C HIS A 41 -1.73 -0.97 -17.20
N PHE A 42 -2.00 -2.01 -16.41
CA PHE A 42 -0.95 -2.87 -15.86
C PHE A 42 -1.38 -4.33 -15.97
N GLN A 43 -1.71 -4.73 -17.17
CA GLN A 43 -2.35 -6.03 -17.43
C GLN A 43 -1.51 -7.23 -16.99
N LYS A 44 -0.21 -7.08 -16.97
CA LYS A 44 0.66 -8.16 -16.49
C LYS A 44 0.34 -8.56 -15.07
N TYR A 45 -0.04 -7.59 -14.26
CA TYR A 45 -0.25 -7.82 -12.81
C TYR A 45 -1.74 -8.03 -12.55
N ASP A 46 -2.18 -9.25 -12.73
CA ASP A 46 -3.59 -9.61 -12.64
C ASP A 46 -4.08 -9.81 -11.22
N GLU A 47 -3.18 -9.76 -10.23
CA GLU A 47 -3.55 -9.97 -8.84
C GLU A 47 -3.05 -8.85 -7.95
N VAL A 48 -3.84 -8.53 -6.92
CA VAL A 48 -3.45 -7.63 -5.83
C VAL A 48 -3.21 -8.49 -4.60
N VAL A 49 -2.07 -8.30 -3.94
CA VAL A 49 -1.70 -9.10 -2.77
C VAL A 49 -1.56 -8.26 -1.50
N GLY A 50 -1.78 -6.94 -1.59
CA GLY A 50 -1.71 -6.10 -0.42
C GLY A 50 -1.63 -4.64 -0.77
N TYR A 51 -1.46 -3.82 0.27
CA TYR A 51 -1.32 -2.37 0.09
C TYR A 51 -0.58 -1.78 1.28
N SER A 52 0.04 -0.62 1.07
CA SER A 52 0.65 0.11 2.18
C SER A 52 -0.38 1.04 2.81
N VAL A 53 -0.10 1.49 4.03
CA VAL A 53 -1.01 2.42 4.69
C VAL A 53 -0.99 3.80 4.05
N LEU A 54 -0.09 4.04 3.10
CA LEU A 54 -0.07 5.27 2.31
C LEU A 54 -0.70 5.09 0.92
N GLY A 55 -1.29 3.92 0.65
CA GLY A 55 -2.04 3.72 -0.58
C GLY A 55 -1.30 3.09 -1.74
N HIS A 56 -0.05 2.66 -1.54
CA HIS A 56 0.62 1.86 -2.57
C HIS A 56 -0.06 0.51 -2.68
N VAL A 57 -0.09 -0.06 -3.88
CA VAL A 57 -0.70 -1.38 -4.07
C VAL A 57 0.38 -2.38 -4.46
N PHE A 58 0.38 -3.51 -3.77
CA PHE A 58 1.30 -4.60 -4.09
C PHE A 58 0.60 -5.55 -5.05
N MET A 59 1.17 -5.71 -6.23
CA MET A 59 0.57 -6.50 -7.30
C MET A 59 1.46 -7.68 -7.65
N ARG A 60 0.85 -8.73 -8.17
CA ARG A 60 1.57 -9.92 -8.58
C ARG A 60 1.05 -10.37 -9.95
N ALA A 61 1.97 -10.82 -10.80
CA ALA A 61 1.63 -11.51 -12.02
C ALA A 61 1.52 -13.00 -11.73
N SER A 62 0.32 -13.55 -11.88
CA SER A 62 0.13 -14.97 -11.58
C SER A 62 0.95 -15.87 -12.50
N GLU A 63 1.27 -15.39 -13.68
CA GLU A 63 1.95 -16.19 -14.71
C GLU A 63 3.39 -16.49 -14.32
N ASP A 64 4.15 -15.47 -13.91
CA ASP A 64 5.59 -15.65 -13.66
C ASP A 64 6.02 -15.22 -12.25
N HIS A 65 5.05 -14.89 -11.39
CA HIS A 65 5.29 -14.50 -10.01
C HIS A 65 6.13 -13.22 -9.88
N ASP A 66 6.06 -12.35 -10.88
CA ASP A 66 6.67 -11.03 -10.80
C ASP A 66 5.82 -10.16 -9.88
N TYR A 67 6.46 -9.45 -8.97
CA TYR A 67 5.79 -8.56 -8.03
C TYR A 67 6.11 -7.11 -8.35
N ALA A 68 5.12 -6.26 -8.22
CA ALA A 68 5.29 -4.83 -8.49
C ALA A 68 4.59 -4.00 -7.43
N VAL A 69 5.05 -2.78 -7.25
CA VAL A 69 4.42 -1.82 -6.37
C VAL A 69 3.86 -0.68 -7.21
N LEU A 70 2.56 -0.45 -7.09
CA LEU A 70 1.88 0.62 -7.79
C LEU A 70 1.92 1.89 -6.95
N HIS A 71 2.38 2.98 -7.56
CA HIS A 71 2.42 4.31 -6.95
C HIS A 71 1.28 5.12 -7.56
N PRO A 72 0.16 5.25 -6.86
CA PRO A 72 -1.03 5.84 -7.48
C PRO A 72 -0.86 7.29 -7.90
N PHE A 73 -0.13 8.09 -7.13
CA PHE A 73 0.04 9.50 -7.50
C PHE A 73 0.98 9.70 -8.67
N ARG A 74 1.76 8.69 -9.03
CA ARG A 74 2.69 8.75 -10.15
C ARG A 74 2.19 8.03 -11.38
N LYS A 75 1.08 7.33 -11.27
CA LYS A 75 0.52 6.48 -12.33
C LYS A 75 1.57 5.48 -12.83
N ALA A 76 2.30 4.88 -11.93
CA ALA A 76 3.41 4.02 -12.29
C ALA A 76 3.51 2.83 -11.36
N ALA A 77 3.92 1.70 -11.92
CA ALA A 77 4.21 0.51 -11.14
C ALA A 77 5.65 0.11 -11.38
N LYS A 78 6.34 -0.21 -10.31
CA LYS A 78 7.73 -0.65 -10.41
C LYS A 78 7.81 -2.13 -10.11
N SER A 79 8.41 -2.88 -11.04
CA SER A 79 8.65 -4.30 -10.85
C SER A 79 9.86 -4.52 -9.94
N TYR A 80 9.74 -5.49 -9.05
CA TYR A 80 10.84 -5.89 -8.19
C TYR A 80 11.29 -7.31 -8.49
N GLY A 81 10.76 -7.92 -9.55
CA GLY A 81 11.16 -9.24 -9.97
C GLY A 81 10.30 -10.33 -9.36
N ALA A 82 10.68 -11.55 -9.64
CA ALA A 82 9.91 -12.71 -9.20
C ALA A 82 10.29 -13.13 -7.80
N PHE A 83 9.28 -13.51 -7.02
CA PHE A 83 9.48 -14.09 -5.70
C PHE A 83 8.73 -15.40 -5.65
N ALA A 84 9.20 -16.31 -4.81
CA ALA A 84 8.58 -17.64 -4.72
C ALA A 84 7.12 -17.57 -4.30
N ASP A 85 6.81 -16.67 -3.38
CA ASP A 85 5.45 -16.44 -2.89
C ASP A 85 5.39 -15.09 -2.20
N THR A 86 4.22 -14.72 -1.71
CA THR A 86 4.04 -13.44 -1.05
C THR A 86 4.85 -13.36 0.24
N ASN A 87 5.06 -14.46 0.90
CA ASN A 87 5.89 -14.49 2.08
C ASN A 87 7.33 -14.09 1.76
N ALA A 88 7.88 -14.62 0.67
CA ALA A 88 9.22 -14.24 0.22
C ALA A 88 9.28 -12.78 -0.18
N PHE A 89 8.24 -12.29 -0.87
CA PHE A 89 8.13 -10.88 -1.22
C PHE A 89 8.18 -10.01 0.03
N GLU A 90 7.44 -10.39 1.05
CA GLU A 90 7.44 -9.64 2.30
C GLU A 90 8.81 -9.63 2.96
N GLU A 91 9.42 -10.81 3.11
CA GLU A 91 10.69 -10.90 3.82
C GLU A 91 11.82 -10.20 3.08
N GLN A 92 11.84 -10.30 1.77
CA GLN A 92 12.96 -9.81 0.99
C GLN A 92 12.79 -8.37 0.54
N LEU A 93 11.56 -7.90 0.37
CA LEU A 93 11.33 -6.54 -0.08
C LEU A 93 10.69 -5.66 0.98
N LEU A 94 9.53 -6.04 1.50
CA LEU A 94 8.81 -5.16 2.42
C LEU A 94 9.58 -4.94 3.72
N CYS A 95 10.37 -5.93 4.12
CA CYS A 95 11.19 -5.82 5.32
C CYS A 95 12.60 -5.28 5.03
N ASP A 96 12.89 -4.96 3.78
CA ASP A 96 14.17 -4.35 3.44
C ASP A 96 14.22 -2.92 3.96
N PRO A 97 15.28 -2.55 4.70
CA PRO A 97 15.35 -1.19 5.28
C PRO A 97 15.26 -0.08 4.26
N GLY A 98 15.86 -0.25 3.09
CA GLY A 98 15.81 0.76 2.04
C GLY A 98 14.40 0.95 1.51
N PHE A 99 13.72 -0.15 1.22
CA PHE A 99 12.34 -0.08 0.75
C PHE A 99 11.44 0.55 1.83
N ALA A 100 11.61 0.13 3.08
CA ALA A 100 10.82 0.68 4.18
C ALA A 100 11.01 2.19 4.28
N GLU A 101 12.25 2.65 4.20
CA GLU A 101 12.54 4.06 4.34
C GLU A 101 11.93 4.89 3.21
N TYR A 102 12.07 4.42 1.96
CA TYR A 102 11.69 5.22 0.81
C TYR A 102 10.23 5.06 0.40
N VAL A 103 9.64 3.90 0.63
CA VAL A 103 8.28 3.64 0.17
C VAL A 103 7.30 3.61 1.35
N LEU A 104 7.60 2.83 2.37
CA LEU A 104 6.67 2.66 3.50
C LEU A 104 6.73 3.84 4.46
N ARG A 105 7.89 4.48 4.60
CA ARG A 105 8.10 5.73 5.32
C ARG A 105 7.57 5.69 6.76
N PRO A 106 8.16 4.84 7.61
CA PRO A 106 7.63 4.67 8.97
C PRO A 106 7.58 5.95 9.79
N GLY A 107 8.61 6.81 9.67
CA GLY A 107 8.61 8.07 10.41
C GLY A 107 7.48 9.00 9.99
N HIS A 108 7.26 9.09 8.68
CA HIS A 108 6.17 9.89 8.13
C HIS A 108 4.81 9.35 8.56
N VAL A 109 4.64 8.03 8.49
CA VAL A 109 3.39 7.38 8.90
C VAL A 109 3.12 7.65 10.38
N ALA A 110 4.15 7.58 11.22
CA ALA A 110 3.97 7.87 12.64
C ALA A 110 3.48 9.28 12.86
N ALA A 111 4.04 10.25 12.12
CA ALA A 111 3.62 11.64 12.23
C ALA A 111 2.19 11.84 11.76
N VAL A 112 1.82 11.20 10.64
CA VAL A 112 0.45 11.27 10.10
C VAL A 112 -0.53 10.66 11.11
N ARG A 113 -0.18 9.50 11.65
CA ARG A 113 -1.03 8.82 12.62
C ARG A 113 -1.30 9.67 13.85
N LYS A 114 -0.30 10.45 14.24
CA LYS A 114 -0.44 11.34 15.41
C LYS A 114 -1.51 12.38 15.17
N HIS A 115 -1.66 12.86 13.94
CA HIS A 115 -2.67 13.86 13.60
C HIS A 115 -4.04 13.25 13.30
N VAL A 116 -4.06 12.10 12.63
CA VAL A 116 -5.29 11.54 12.08
C VAL A 116 -5.86 10.42 12.95
N GLY A 117 -4.99 9.72 13.68
CA GLY A 117 -5.39 8.60 14.48
C GLY A 117 -5.18 7.27 13.78
N PRO A 118 -5.52 6.16 14.44
CA PRO A 118 -5.32 4.84 13.87
C PRO A 118 -6.28 4.54 12.72
N LEU A 119 -5.87 3.63 11.85
CA LEU A 119 -6.68 3.21 10.71
C LEU A 119 -7.64 2.10 11.11
N GLY A 120 -8.83 2.13 10.52
CA GLY A 120 -9.76 1.01 10.60
C GLY A 120 -9.53 0.05 9.45
N SER A 121 -10.46 -0.90 9.31
CA SER A 121 -10.35 -1.92 8.29
C SER A 121 -10.35 -1.31 6.90
N GLU A 122 -9.37 -1.70 6.09
CA GLU A 122 -9.20 -1.25 4.69
C GLU A 122 -9.04 0.26 4.54
N GLU A 123 -8.64 0.95 5.60
CA GLU A 123 -8.37 2.38 5.52
C GLU A 123 -6.90 2.65 5.28
N VAL A 124 -6.64 3.75 4.56
CA VAL A 124 -5.28 4.24 4.33
C VAL A 124 -5.25 5.72 4.63
N TYR A 125 -4.05 6.26 4.83
CA TYR A 125 -3.84 7.70 5.04
C TYR A 125 -3.73 8.38 3.68
N ILE A 126 -4.44 9.48 3.53
CA ILE A 126 -4.60 10.16 2.25
C ILE A 126 -4.28 11.64 2.41
N PRO A 127 -3.29 12.16 1.68
CA PRO A 127 -3.03 13.61 1.70
C PRO A 127 -4.19 14.34 1.04
N THR A 128 -4.62 15.44 1.64
CA THR A 128 -5.80 16.18 1.20
C THR A 128 -5.45 17.66 1.11
N PRO A 129 -5.48 18.25 -0.07
CA PRO A 129 -5.75 17.65 -1.38
C PRO A 129 -4.61 16.75 -1.86
N TYR A 130 -4.87 16.03 -2.94
CA TYR A 130 -3.84 15.12 -3.47
C TYR A 130 -2.64 15.91 -3.99
N PRO A 131 -1.42 15.32 -3.91
CA PRO A 131 -0.23 16.03 -4.38
C PRO A 131 -0.30 16.50 -5.83
N PHE A 132 -0.89 15.69 -6.72
CA PHE A 132 -0.91 16.05 -8.14
C PHE A 132 -1.88 17.18 -8.48
N ILE A 133 -2.65 17.65 -7.50
CA ILE A 133 -3.51 18.82 -7.68
C ILE A 133 -3.16 19.92 -6.66
N GLY A 134 -1.90 19.98 -6.27
CA GLY A 134 -1.41 21.06 -5.45
C GLY A 134 -1.34 20.79 -3.98
N GLY A 135 -1.62 19.58 -3.56
CA GLY A 135 -1.53 19.22 -2.15
C GLY A 135 -0.11 19.04 -1.70
N SER A 136 0.07 18.91 -0.40
CA SER A 136 1.38 18.75 0.20
C SER A 136 1.48 17.39 0.90
N ASP A 137 2.69 17.07 1.33
CA ASP A 137 2.97 15.83 2.05
C ASP A 137 3.04 16.08 3.56
N ALA A 138 2.59 17.25 4.01
CA ALA A 138 2.66 17.58 5.44
C ALA A 138 1.73 16.69 6.24
N PRO A 139 2.21 16.12 7.36
CA PRO A 139 1.40 15.15 8.12
C PRO A 139 0.04 15.69 8.58
N ASP A 140 -0.06 16.99 8.81
CA ASP A 140 -1.31 17.58 9.31
C ASP A 140 -2.35 17.82 8.21
N THR A 141 -2.01 17.48 6.94
CA THR A 141 -2.98 17.62 5.85
C THR A 141 -3.63 16.29 5.48
N TYR A 142 -3.31 15.22 6.19
CA TYR A 142 -3.82 13.91 5.86
C TYR A 142 -5.19 13.64 6.45
N SER A 143 -5.94 12.77 5.76
CA SER A 143 -7.19 12.22 6.25
C SER A 143 -7.14 10.70 6.08
N LYS A 144 -8.25 10.03 6.32
CA LYS A 144 -8.36 8.57 6.15
C LYS A 144 -9.47 8.24 5.17
N GLY A 145 -9.32 7.13 4.46
CA GLY A 145 -10.39 6.66 3.59
C GLY A 145 -10.15 5.21 3.19
N LYS A 146 -11.17 4.59 2.63
CA LYS A 146 -11.09 3.20 2.19
C LYS A 146 -10.17 3.08 0.99
N VAL A 147 -9.29 2.09 1.03
CA VAL A 147 -8.22 1.97 0.03
C VAL A 147 -8.77 1.81 -1.38
N TRP A 148 -9.78 0.95 -1.57
CA TRP A 148 -10.28 0.69 -2.92
C TRP A 148 -11.02 1.88 -3.50
N VAL A 149 -11.76 2.62 -2.67
CA VAL A 149 -12.42 3.84 -3.09
C VAL A 149 -11.40 4.91 -3.44
N PHE A 150 -10.38 5.06 -2.60
CA PHE A 150 -9.30 6.00 -2.85
C PHE A 150 -8.63 5.73 -4.20
N LEU A 151 -8.31 4.48 -4.48
CA LEU A 151 -7.64 4.14 -5.73
C LEU A 151 -8.51 4.44 -6.95
N GLU A 152 -9.80 4.15 -6.84
CA GLU A 152 -10.70 4.43 -7.94
C GLU A 152 -10.79 5.93 -8.22
N ILE A 153 -10.93 6.73 -7.17
CA ILE A 153 -11.00 8.18 -7.32
C ILE A 153 -9.73 8.72 -7.96
N VAL A 154 -8.57 8.30 -7.44
CA VAL A 154 -7.29 8.80 -7.95
C VAL A 154 -7.09 8.40 -9.41
N GLY A 155 -7.47 7.18 -9.76
CA GLY A 155 -7.36 6.73 -11.15
C GLY A 155 -8.21 7.56 -12.09
N GLN A 156 -9.45 7.81 -11.70
CA GLN A 156 -10.35 8.62 -12.52
C GLN A 156 -9.86 10.05 -12.65
N MET A 157 -9.40 10.64 -11.57
CA MET A 157 -8.91 12.00 -11.61
C MET A 157 -7.68 12.17 -12.50
N GLN A 158 -6.92 11.11 -12.67
CA GLN A 158 -5.75 11.13 -13.54
C GLN A 158 -6.06 10.64 -14.95
N GLY A 159 -7.33 10.40 -15.26
CA GLY A 159 -7.77 10.08 -16.61
C GLY A 159 -7.57 8.65 -17.02
N LEU A 160 -7.36 7.74 -16.08
CA LEU A 160 -7.08 6.35 -16.42
C LEU A 160 -8.32 5.58 -16.85
N ASP A 161 -9.50 6.13 -16.60
CA ASP A 161 -10.76 5.48 -16.98
C ASP A 161 -11.18 5.80 -18.40
N LYS A 162 -10.37 6.52 -19.16
CA LYS A 162 -10.68 6.92 -20.54
C LYS A 162 -10.12 6.04 -21.62
#